data_1488a1ebe325bb5fad5cdf58db7117ba
#
_entry.id   1488a1ebe325bb5fad5cdf58db7117ba
#
_cell.length_a   1.000
_cell.length_b   1.000
_cell.length_c   1.000
_cell.angle_alpha   90.00
_cell.angle_beta   90.00
_cell.angle_gamma   90.00
#
_symmetry.space_group_name_H-M   'P 1'
#
loop_
_entity.id
_entity.type
_entity.pdbx_description
1 polymer ?
#
loop_
_entity_poly.entity_id
_entity_poly.type
_entity_poly.pdbx_seq_one_letter_code
_entity_poly.pdbx_strand_id
1 'polypeptide(L)'
;MVNLPRGSGILLHPTSLPGAWGIGDLGPAAYQFVDVLKAAGQSWWQMLPLGPTGYGNSPYMCFSAFAGNPLLISPEKLVEDGFVSPADAKRPPSFPADHVDFPLVIEQKHVILETSYKQFKANPPAEHRQAFLFFREKHASWLEDFSLFLSLKESHKGQAWTDWEHPLSVRDPQALQDYSCRLRETIDYHQFVQYLFFYQWSALRQYAHSKGVRIIGDLPIYIAHDSSDVWAHPGSFYLDDQCQPSVVAGVPPDYFSATGQRWGNPIYRWDVRATSGYQWWIDRFRANLALVDMIRLDHFRGFEAYWEIPASEPHAIHGRWVKGPGGELFAAVKTALGDLPVIAEDLGVITPEVEALRDSCEFPGMRILQMGFGNDPKAHHYRPHHYTQHSIVYTATHDHNTTVGWFTAEPGRETTQSTEEINEERANVLRYLGTDGREIHWDVIRLAMSSVAQLAIVPLQDVLGLGSECRMNRPGTLKGNWEWRFHPDQLTEEIVERLRNLTGLFDRLPIHRLHEP
;
A
#
# COMPACT_ATOMS: atom_id res chain seq x y z
N MET A 1 21.25 1.62 12.94
CA MET A 1 20.74 2.47 11.81
C MET A 1 20.87 1.68 10.53
N VAL A 2 19.78 1.46 9.83
CA VAL A 2 19.85 0.97 8.45
C VAL A 2 20.54 2.06 7.62
N ASN A 3 21.75 1.78 7.15
CA ASN A 3 22.52 2.73 6.34
C ASN A 3 21.90 2.79 4.93
N LEU A 4 20.90 3.67 4.74
CA LEU A 4 20.29 3.90 3.45
C LEU A 4 21.20 4.80 2.62
N PRO A 5 21.66 4.38 1.45
CA PRO A 5 22.37 5.28 0.54
C PRO A 5 21.43 6.40 0.10
N ARG A 6 21.99 7.59 -0.16
CA ARG A 6 21.26 8.68 -0.81
C ARG A 6 20.70 8.17 -2.15
N GLY A 7 19.43 8.43 -2.41
CA GLY A 7 18.77 7.90 -3.61
C GLY A 7 17.44 8.56 -3.90
N SER A 8 16.77 8.06 -4.94
CA SER A 8 15.42 8.48 -5.29
C SER A 8 14.59 7.32 -5.83
N GLY A 9 13.28 7.51 -5.88
CA GLY A 9 12.34 6.52 -6.37
C GLY A 9 11.00 7.10 -6.80
N ILE A 10 10.19 6.23 -7.40
CA ILE A 10 8.86 6.57 -7.89
C ILE A 10 7.81 5.84 -7.05
N LEU A 11 6.79 6.58 -6.62
CA LEU A 11 5.57 6.02 -6.04
C LEU A 11 4.58 5.72 -7.16
N LEU A 12 4.28 4.44 -7.35
CA LEU A 12 3.28 3.95 -8.30
C LEU A 12 2.76 2.59 -7.84
N HIS A 13 1.44 2.47 -7.62
CA HIS A 13 0.86 1.16 -7.36
C HIS A 13 0.79 0.33 -8.66
N PRO A 14 1.04 -0.99 -8.63
CA PRO A 14 1.02 -1.81 -9.85
C PRO A 14 -0.28 -1.75 -10.64
N THR A 15 -1.44 -1.55 -9.98
CA THR A 15 -2.76 -1.40 -10.65
C THR A 15 -2.81 -0.23 -11.63
N SER A 16 -1.97 0.79 -11.44
CA SER A 16 -1.90 1.98 -12.30
C SER A 16 -1.05 1.77 -13.56
N LEU A 17 -0.35 0.64 -13.69
CA LEU A 17 0.39 0.30 -14.89
C LEU A 17 -0.54 0.09 -16.08
N PRO A 18 -0.10 0.35 -17.32
CA PRO A 18 -0.83 -0.07 -18.49
C PRO A 18 -0.94 -1.59 -18.54
N GLY A 19 -2.06 -2.10 -19.01
CA GLY A 19 -2.29 -3.55 -19.08
C GLY A 19 -3.49 -3.89 -19.97
N ALA A 20 -3.40 -5.00 -20.67
CA ALA A 20 -4.43 -5.44 -21.59
C ALA A 20 -5.71 -5.93 -20.90
N TRP A 21 -5.64 -6.20 -19.60
CA TRP A 21 -6.72 -6.76 -18.79
C TRP A 21 -7.45 -5.72 -17.92
N GLY A 22 -7.37 -4.44 -18.31
CA GLY A 22 -8.10 -3.35 -17.65
C GLY A 22 -7.51 -2.88 -16.32
N ILE A 23 -6.43 -3.50 -15.89
CA ILE A 23 -5.68 -3.18 -14.67
C ILE A 23 -4.21 -3.45 -14.92
N GLY A 24 -3.34 -2.72 -14.25
CA GLY A 24 -1.93 -3.07 -14.21
C GLY A 24 -1.69 -4.28 -13.31
N ASP A 25 -0.76 -5.14 -13.70
CA ASP A 25 -0.46 -6.40 -13.01
C ASP A 25 1.04 -6.74 -13.05
N LEU A 26 1.41 -7.92 -12.54
CA LEU A 26 2.80 -8.41 -12.45
C LEU A 26 3.35 -8.95 -13.79
N GLY A 27 2.79 -8.46 -14.90
CA GLY A 27 3.13 -8.85 -16.25
C GLY A 27 4.14 -7.93 -16.94
N PRO A 28 4.19 -7.97 -18.27
CA PRO A 28 5.20 -7.28 -19.07
C PRO A 28 5.36 -5.78 -18.75
N ALA A 29 4.26 -5.07 -18.47
CA ALA A 29 4.31 -3.64 -18.15
C ALA A 29 5.04 -3.36 -16.83
N ALA A 30 4.96 -4.26 -15.84
CA ALA A 30 5.71 -4.12 -14.59
C ALA A 30 7.22 -4.29 -14.81
N TYR A 31 7.62 -5.23 -15.64
CA TYR A 31 9.03 -5.42 -16.03
C TYR A 31 9.56 -4.23 -16.82
N GLN A 32 8.79 -3.71 -17.78
CA GLN A 32 9.12 -2.51 -18.52
C GLN A 32 9.27 -1.29 -17.61
N PHE A 33 8.39 -1.16 -16.61
CA PHE A 33 8.48 -0.06 -15.65
C PHE A 33 9.77 -0.14 -14.81
N VAL A 34 10.20 -1.34 -14.40
CA VAL A 34 11.51 -1.54 -13.76
C VAL A 34 12.65 -1.08 -14.68
N ASP A 35 12.60 -1.39 -15.98
CA ASP A 35 13.61 -0.92 -16.95
C ASP A 35 13.60 0.61 -17.09
N VAL A 36 12.41 1.24 -17.07
CA VAL A 36 12.27 2.70 -17.06
C VAL A 36 12.86 3.31 -15.79
N LEU A 37 12.59 2.74 -14.61
CA LEU A 37 13.18 3.21 -13.36
C LEU A 37 14.70 3.19 -13.42
N LYS A 38 15.29 2.09 -13.89
CA LYS A 38 16.73 1.99 -14.10
C LYS A 38 17.24 3.04 -15.08
N ALA A 39 16.57 3.23 -16.23
CA ALA A 39 16.94 4.22 -17.23
C ALA A 39 16.89 5.64 -16.67
N ALA A 40 15.87 5.96 -15.83
CA ALA A 40 15.73 7.23 -15.14
C ALA A 40 16.65 7.40 -13.91
N GLY A 41 17.52 6.42 -13.62
CA GLY A 41 18.43 6.47 -12.48
C GLY A 41 17.76 6.31 -11.12
N GLN A 42 16.53 5.78 -11.08
CA GLN A 42 15.80 5.55 -9.86
C GLN A 42 16.21 4.22 -9.21
N SER A 43 16.40 4.21 -7.90
CA SER A 43 16.81 3.03 -7.13
C SER A 43 15.67 2.42 -6.31
N TRP A 44 14.50 3.07 -6.27
CA TRP A 44 13.36 2.64 -5.48
C TRP A 44 12.04 2.71 -6.27
N TRP A 45 11.23 1.68 -6.08
CA TRP A 45 9.83 1.64 -6.49
C TRP A 45 8.97 1.52 -5.24
N GLN A 46 8.22 2.58 -4.90
CA GLN A 46 7.28 2.53 -3.79
C GLN A 46 5.90 2.12 -4.29
N MET A 47 5.26 1.21 -3.55
CA MET A 47 3.93 0.68 -3.82
C MET A 47 3.03 0.83 -2.60
N LEU A 48 1.72 0.83 -2.82
CA LEU A 48 0.69 0.72 -1.79
C LEU A 48 0.57 -0.76 -1.35
N PRO A 49 -0.23 -1.08 -0.30
CA PRO A 49 -0.39 -2.46 0.15
C PRO A 49 -0.80 -3.41 -0.99
N LEU A 50 -0.18 -4.59 -1.05
CA LEU A 50 -0.37 -5.57 -2.12
C LEU A 50 -1.42 -6.64 -1.78
N GLY A 51 -2.21 -6.44 -0.73
CA GLY A 51 -3.22 -7.39 -0.26
C GLY A 51 -4.49 -7.42 -1.11
N PRO A 52 -5.31 -8.48 -0.97
CA PRO A 52 -6.58 -8.62 -1.69
C PRO A 52 -7.59 -7.58 -1.20
N THR A 53 -7.97 -6.65 -2.07
CA THR A 53 -8.82 -5.50 -1.73
C THR A 53 -10.25 -5.94 -1.41
N GLY A 54 -10.81 -5.31 -0.38
CA GLY A 54 -12.20 -5.48 0.03
C GLY A 54 -13.07 -4.29 -0.37
N TYR A 55 -13.70 -3.68 0.64
CA TYR A 55 -14.62 -2.55 0.45
C TYR A 55 -13.96 -1.38 -0.27
N GLY A 56 -14.64 -0.88 -1.30
CA GLY A 56 -14.19 0.29 -2.09
C GLY A 56 -12.90 0.07 -2.88
N ASN A 57 -12.47 -1.17 -3.08
CA ASN A 57 -11.22 -1.55 -3.75
C ASN A 57 -9.97 -0.90 -3.13
N SER A 58 -10.08 -0.41 -1.89
CA SER A 58 -8.98 0.21 -1.18
C SER A 58 -7.90 -0.82 -0.81
N PRO A 59 -6.62 -0.57 -1.14
CA PRO A 59 -5.53 -1.43 -0.71
C PRO A 59 -5.28 -1.38 0.82
N TYR A 60 -5.91 -0.42 1.52
CA TYR A 60 -5.88 -0.33 2.99
C TYR A 60 -7.01 -1.10 3.68
N MET A 61 -7.98 -1.62 2.91
CA MET A 61 -9.12 -2.40 3.40
C MET A 61 -9.07 -3.82 2.82
N CYS A 62 -8.00 -4.55 3.16
CA CYS A 62 -7.75 -5.89 2.63
C CYS A 62 -8.45 -6.99 3.43
N PHE A 63 -8.81 -8.07 2.74
CA PHE A 63 -9.33 -9.29 3.35
C PHE A 63 -8.30 -10.10 4.15
N SER A 64 -7.02 -9.76 4.03
CA SER A 64 -5.93 -10.38 4.78
C SER A 64 -4.72 -9.45 4.90
N ALA A 65 -4.02 -9.56 6.03
CA ALA A 65 -2.74 -8.90 6.28
C ALA A 65 -1.53 -9.62 5.67
N PHE A 66 -1.73 -10.81 5.08
CA PHE A 66 -0.67 -11.70 4.60
C PHE A 66 -0.82 -12.07 3.13
N ALA A 67 -2.04 -12.15 2.63
CA ALA A 67 -2.34 -12.61 1.29
C ALA A 67 -2.02 -11.55 0.21
N GLY A 68 -1.74 -12.01 -1.00
CA GLY A 68 -1.56 -11.15 -2.16
C GLY A 68 -2.84 -10.93 -2.95
N ASN A 69 -2.92 -9.78 -3.65
CA ASN A 69 -4.08 -9.40 -4.45
C ASN A 69 -4.18 -10.23 -5.75
N PRO A 70 -5.23 -11.04 -5.93
CA PRO A 70 -5.42 -11.83 -7.15
C PRO A 70 -5.49 -11.01 -8.43
N LEU A 71 -5.95 -9.75 -8.35
CA LEU A 71 -6.06 -8.87 -9.51
C LEU A 71 -4.71 -8.48 -10.10
N LEU A 72 -3.63 -8.60 -9.31
CA LEU A 72 -2.26 -8.36 -9.77
C LEU A 72 -1.65 -9.55 -10.52
N ILE A 73 -2.25 -10.73 -10.50
CA ILE A 73 -1.76 -11.87 -11.27
C ILE A 73 -1.90 -11.57 -12.77
N SER A 74 -0.81 -11.67 -13.51
CA SER A 74 -0.78 -11.42 -14.96
C SER A 74 -1.25 -12.63 -15.75
N PRO A 75 -2.31 -12.50 -16.56
CA PRO A 75 -2.71 -13.56 -17.48
C PRO A 75 -1.68 -13.89 -18.56
N GLU A 76 -0.92 -12.91 -19.03
CA GLU A 76 0.16 -13.12 -19.97
C GLU A 76 1.23 -14.05 -19.39
N LYS A 77 1.60 -13.84 -18.13
CA LYS A 77 2.54 -14.74 -17.42
C LYS A 77 1.96 -16.12 -17.17
N LEU A 78 0.64 -16.23 -16.92
CA LEU A 78 -0.01 -17.54 -16.82
C LEU A 78 0.09 -18.34 -18.12
N VAL A 79 0.04 -17.67 -19.28
CA VAL A 79 0.24 -18.31 -20.58
C VAL A 79 1.71 -18.70 -20.79
N GLU A 80 2.62 -17.77 -20.51
CA GLU A 80 4.08 -17.99 -20.65
C GLU A 80 4.54 -19.17 -19.80
N ASP A 81 4.05 -19.27 -18.56
CA ASP A 81 4.42 -20.32 -17.59
C ASP A 81 3.60 -21.62 -17.76
N GLY A 82 2.70 -21.69 -18.76
CA GLY A 82 1.95 -22.89 -19.11
C GLY A 82 0.78 -23.23 -18.17
N PHE A 83 0.32 -22.28 -17.35
CA PHE A 83 -0.87 -22.44 -16.50
C PHE A 83 -2.18 -22.27 -17.27
N VAL A 84 -2.15 -21.56 -18.41
CA VAL A 84 -3.30 -21.35 -19.29
C VAL A 84 -2.85 -21.52 -20.73
N SER A 85 -3.64 -22.23 -21.55
CA SER A 85 -3.35 -22.29 -22.97
C SER A 85 -3.57 -20.95 -23.67
N PRO A 86 -2.81 -20.59 -24.73
CA PRO A 86 -3.07 -19.35 -25.48
C PRO A 86 -4.49 -19.26 -26.05
N ALA A 87 -5.14 -20.40 -26.33
CA ALA A 87 -6.50 -20.45 -26.84
C ALA A 87 -7.54 -20.07 -25.78
N ASP A 88 -7.25 -20.33 -24.50
CA ASP A 88 -8.14 -20.06 -23.38
C ASP A 88 -7.91 -18.67 -22.76
N ALA A 89 -6.75 -18.06 -23.02
CA ALA A 89 -6.42 -16.68 -22.62
C ALA A 89 -7.04 -15.65 -23.59
N LYS A 90 -8.31 -15.83 -23.96
CA LYS A 90 -9.00 -14.89 -24.86
C LYS A 90 -9.10 -13.52 -24.20
N ARG A 91 -8.63 -12.50 -24.91
CA ARG A 91 -8.81 -11.12 -24.49
C ARG A 91 -10.30 -10.81 -24.31
N PRO A 92 -10.70 -10.27 -23.17
CA PRO A 92 -12.04 -9.74 -23.00
C PRO A 92 -12.26 -8.52 -23.90
N PRO A 93 -13.49 -8.02 -24.04
CA PRO A 93 -13.77 -6.77 -24.74
C PRO A 93 -13.00 -5.60 -24.14
N SER A 94 -12.87 -4.50 -24.87
CA SER A 94 -12.03 -3.35 -24.52
C SER A 94 -12.33 -2.79 -23.12
N PHE A 95 -11.27 -2.63 -22.31
CA PHE A 95 -11.30 -1.92 -21.04
C PHE A 95 -10.97 -0.43 -21.23
N PRO A 96 -11.40 0.45 -20.28
CA PRO A 96 -10.90 1.82 -20.22
C PRO A 96 -9.37 1.85 -20.13
N ALA A 97 -8.75 2.80 -20.80
CA ALA A 97 -7.28 2.90 -20.83
C ALA A 97 -6.72 3.69 -19.64
N ASP A 98 -7.49 4.65 -19.13
CA ASP A 98 -7.12 5.66 -18.15
C ASP A 98 -7.56 5.35 -16.71
N HIS A 99 -8.43 4.36 -16.53
CA HIS A 99 -8.90 3.93 -15.22
C HIS A 99 -9.22 2.43 -15.17
N VAL A 100 -9.31 1.90 -13.95
CA VAL A 100 -9.68 0.51 -13.67
C VAL A 100 -11.20 0.43 -13.48
N ASP A 101 -11.89 -0.29 -14.35
CA ASP A 101 -13.26 -0.75 -14.10
C ASP A 101 -13.20 -2.03 -13.23
N PHE A 102 -13.17 -1.86 -11.92
CA PHE A 102 -13.00 -2.97 -11.00
C PHE A 102 -14.05 -4.08 -11.14
N PRO A 103 -15.37 -3.80 -11.28
CA PRO A 103 -16.36 -4.84 -11.50
C PRO A 103 -16.03 -5.72 -12.71
N LEU A 104 -15.72 -5.11 -13.85
CA LEU A 104 -15.38 -5.83 -15.08
C LEU A 104 -14.05 -6.59 -14.93
N VAL A 105 -13.03 -5.95 -14.32
CA VAL A 105 -11.73 -6.58 -14.09
C VAL A 105 -11.85 -7.80 -13.16
N ILE A 106 -12.60 -7.69 -12.06
CA ILE A 106 -12.82 -8.79 -11.11
C ILE A 106 -13.45 -9.99 -11.83
N GLU A 107 -14.51 -9.76 -12.62
CA GLU A 107 -15.17 -10.81 -13.38
C GLU A 107 -14.20 -11.52 -14.34
N GLN A 108 -13.45 -10.76 -15.13
CA GLN A 108 -12.57 -11.32 -16.14
C GLN A 108 -11.33 -12.02 -15.53
N LYS A 109 -10.74 -11.46 -14.47
CA LYS A 109 -9.64 -12.10 -13.73
C LYS A 109 -10.09 -13.39 -13.06
N HIS A 110 -11.32 -13.42 -12.50
CA HIS A 110 -11.87 -14.64 -11.92
C HIS A 110 -11.96 -15.78 -12.96
N VAL A 111 -12.52 -15.50 -14.14
CA VAL A 111 -12.65 -16.49 -15.23
C VAL A 111 -11.29 -17.08 -15.63
N ILE A 112 -10.28 -16.25 -15.82
CA ILE A 112 -8.95 -16.73 -16.24
C ILE A 112 -8.24 -17.51 -15.12
N LEU A 113 -8.38 -17.10 -13.86
CA LEU A 113 -7.80 -17.80 -12.71
C LEU A 113 -8.48 -19.15 -12.46
N GLU A 114 -9.81 -19.25 -12.61
CA GLU A 114 -10.51 -20.54 -12.57
C GLU A 114 -10.05 -21.48 -13.70
N THR A 115 -9.88 -20.94 -14.92
CA THR A 115 -9.37 -21.70 -16.05
C THR A 115 -7.99 -22.23 -15.77
N SER A 116 -7.12 -21.38 -15.23
CA SER A 116 -5.76 -21.76 -14.81
C SER A 116 -5.78 -22.88 -13.77
N TYR A 117 -6.64 -22.77 -12.75
CA TYR A 117 -6.75 -23.80 -11.72
C TYR A 117 -7.23 -25.15 -12.28
N LYS A 118 -8.26 -25.14 -13.15
CA LYS A 118 -8.80 -26.34 -13.79
C LYS A 118 -7.72 -27.04 -14.63
N GLN A 119 -6.92 -26.30 -15.39
CA GLN A 119 -5.82 -26.84 -16.19
C GLN A 119 -4.69 -27.37 -15.29
N PHE A 120 -4.28 -26.63 -14.27
CA PHE A 120 -3.29 -27.05 -13.29
C PHE A 120 -3.70 -28.35 -12.58
N LYS A 121 -4.97 -28.46 -12.16
CA LYS A 121 -5.49 -29.67 -11.51
C LYS A 121 -5.47 -30.89 -12.44
N ALA A 122 -5.81 -30.69 -13.70
CA ALA A 122 -5.85 -31.77 -14.70
C ALA A 122 -4.44 -32.24 -15.10
N ASN A 123 -3.51 -31.31 -15.30
CA ASN A 123 -2.15 -31.62 -15.78
C ASN A 123 -1.15 -30.56 -15.27
N PRO A 124 -0.76 -30.61 -13.99
CA PRO A 124 0.17 -29.64 -13.44
C PRO A 124 1.54 -29.75 -14.08
N PRO A 125 2.18 -28.63 -14.50
CA PRO A 125 3.61 -28.66 -14.85
C PRO A 125 4.41 -29.24 -13.68
N ALA A 126 5.35 -30.17 -13.97
CA ALA A 126 5.98 -30.99 -12.94
C ALA A 126 6.67 -30.17 -11.84
N GLU A 127 7.35 -29.09 -12.21
CA GLU A 127 8.02 -28.16 -11.29
C GLU A 127 7.03 -27.39 -10.39
N HIS A 128 5.90 -26.97 -10.92
CA HIS A 128 4.90 -26.20 -10.18
C HIS A 128 4.09 -27.04 -9.19
N ARG A 129 3.93 -28.34 -9.46
CA ARG A 129 3.24 -29.25 -8.53
C ARG A 129 3.94 -29.33 -7.18
N GLN A 130 5.25 -29.56 -7.20
CA GLN A 130 6.04 -29.66 -5.97
C GLN A 130 6.16 -28.28 -5.28
N ALA A 131 6.37 -27.22 -6.06
CA ALA A 131 6.46 -25.87 -5.54
C ALA A 131 5.15 -25.41 -4.86
N PHE A 132 3.99 -25.76 -5.41
CA PHE A 132 2.69 -25.49 -4.80
C PHE A 132 2.51 -26.22 -3.45
N LEU A 133 2.88 -27.49 -3.36
CA LEU A 133 2.81 -28.23 -2.09
C LEU A 133 3.71 -27.60 -1.02
N PHE A 134 4.94 -27.25 -1.40
CA PHE A 134 5.87 -26.55 -0.50
C PHE A 134 5.34 -25.17 -0.07
N PHE A 135 4.72 -24.41 -1.00
CA PHE A 135 4.09 -23.14 -0.70
C PHE A 135 2.97 -23.29 0.35
N ARG A 136 2.10 -24.28 0.19
CA ARG A 136 1.02 -24.58 1.15
C ARG A 136 1.56 -24.86 2.55
N GLU A 137 2.58 -25.72 2.64
CA GLU A 137 3.20 -26.08 3.91
C GLU A 137 3.85 -24.86 4.57
N LYS A 138 4.64 -24.10 3.81
CA LYS A 138 5.36 -22.92 4.30
C LYS A 138 4.44 -21.82 4.81
N HIS A 139 3.27 -21.66 4.22
CA HIS A 139 2.33 -20.59 4.50
C HIS A 139 1.06 -21.05 5.25
N ALA A 140 1.03 -22.30 5.75
CA ALA A 140 -0.14 -22.90 6.40
C ALA A 140 -0.74 -22.02 7.52
N SER A 141 0.11 -21.32 8.28
CA SER A 141 -0.29 -20.51 9.45
C SER A 141 -1.31 -19.40 9.16
N TRP A 142 -1.39 -18.92 7.93
CA TRP A 142 -2.38 -17.91 7.52
C TRP A 142 -3.21 -18.37 6.31
N LEU A 143 -2.62 -19.20 5.44
CA LEU A 143 -3.21 -19.59 4.15
C LEU A 143 -4.45 -20.47 4.34
N GLU A 144 -4.47 -21.31 5.36
CA GLU A 144 -5.61 -22.19 5.66
C GLU A 144 -6.83 -21.37 6.09
N ASP A 145 -6.67 -20.47 7.06
CA ASP A 145 -7.76 -19.59 7.50
C ASP A 145 -8.20 -18.63 6.39
N PHE A 146 -7.28 -18.05 5.63
CA PHE A 146 -7.60 -17.16 4.52
C PHE A 146 -8.40 -17.86 3.41
N SER A 147 -7.95 -19.03 2.98
CA SER A 147 -8.63 -19.75 1.90
C SER A 147 -10.01 -20.27 2.32
N LEU A 148 -10.17 -20.71 3.58
CA LEU A 148 -11.46 -21.06 4.14
C LEU A 148 -12.37 -19.84 4.25
N PHE A 149 -11.87 -18.71 4.76
CA PHE A 149 -12.61 -17.45 4.85
C PHE A 149 -13.18 -17.01 3.49
N LEU A 150 -12.36 -16.99 2.43
CA LEU A 150 -12.83 -16.62 1.11
C LEU A 150 -13.85 -17.63 0.55
N SER A 151 -13.64 -18.92 0.77
CA SER A 151 -14.57 -19.97 0.35
C SER A 151 -15.94 -19.84 1.06
N LEU A 152 -15.93 -19.53 2.35
CA LEU A 152 -17.15 -19.22 3.11
C LEU A 152 -17.80 -17.94 2.57
N LYS A 153 -17.03 -16.89 2.33
CA LYS A 153 -17.53 -15.62 1.79
C LYS A 153 -18.20 -15.80 0.43
N GLU A 154 -17.62 -16.60 -0.46
CA GLU A 154 -18.25 -16.96 -1.74
C GLU A 154 -19.55 -17.74 -1.56
N SER A 155 -19.57 -18.74 -0.67
CA SER A 155 -20.76 -19.54 -0.40
C SER A 155 -21.91 -18.71 0.21
N HIS A 156 -21.57 -17.60 0.90
CA HIS A 156 -22.49 -16.63 1.49
C HIS A 156 -22.66 -15.36 0.61
N LYS A 157 -22.35 -15.45 -0.70
CA LYS A 157 -22.56 -14.37 -1.68
C LYS A 157 -21.89 -13.04 -1.30
N GLY A 158 -20.72 -13.09 -0.70
CA GLY A 158 -19.93 -11.93 -0.31
C GLY A 158 -20.36 -11.26 1.00
N GLN A 159 -21.31 -11.81 1.75
CA GLN A 159 -21.70 -11.26 3.06
C GLN A 159 -20.52 -11.18 4.02
N ALA A 160 -20.55 -10.20 4.93
CA ALA A 160 -19.57 -10.10 5.99
C ALA A 160 -19.60 -11.34 6.89
N TRP A 161 -18.45 -11.71 7.45
CA TRP A 161 -18.37 -12.92 8.28
C TRP A 161 -19.24 -12.85 9.55
N THR A 162 -19.56 -11.67 10.01
CA THR A 162 -20.48 -11.45 11.13
C THR A 162 -21.95 -11.78 10.80
N ASP A 163 -22.28 -11.81 9.52
CA ASP A 163 -23.63 -12.14 9.03
C ASP A 163 -23.77 -13.63 8.65
N TRP A 164 -22.71 -14.44 8.84
CA TRP A 164 -22.77 -15.88 8.64
C TRP A 164 -23.51 -16.57 9.79
N GLU A 165 -23.81 -17.85 9.61
CA GLU A 165 -24.37 -18.64 10.70
C GLU A 165 -23.48 -18.61 11.94
N HIS A 166 -24.07 -18.46 13.11
CA HIS A 166 -23.37 -18.27 14.38
C HIS A 166 -22.21 -19.27 14.60
N PRO A 167 -22.31 -20.58 14.31
CA PRO A 167 -21.19 -21.50 14.46
C PRO A 167 -19.98 -21.13 13.60
N LEU A 168 -20.19 -20.53 12.42
CA LEU A 168 -19.09 -20.08 11.56
C LEU A 168 -18.48 -18.76 12.04
N SER A 169 -19.32 -17.81 12.48
CA SER A 169 -18.85 -16.54 13.01
C SER A 169 -17.99 -16.72 14.26
N VAL A 170 -18.37 -17.66 15.17
CA VAL A 170 -17.60 -17.97 16.39
C VAL A 170 -16.53 -19.06 16.19
N ARG A 171 -16.36 -19.54 14.96
CA ARG A 171 -15.36 -20.55 14.60
C ARG A 171 -15.53 -21.88 15.35
N ASP A 172 -16.76 -22.38 15.46
CA ASP A 172 -17.01 -23.71 16.04
C ASP A 172 -16.22 -24.78 15.28
N PRO A 173 -15.39 -25.59 15.95
CA PRO A 173 -14.49 -26.54 15.29
C PRO A 173 -15.21 -27.55 14.38
N GLN A 174 -16.43 -28.02 14.79
CA GLN A 174 -17.19 -28.98 14.01
C GLN A 174 -17.74 -28.31 12.73
N ALA A 175 -18.29 -27.11 12.86
CA ALA A 175 -18.79 -26.34 11.73
C ALA A 175 -17.66 -26.04 10.72
N LEU A 176 -16.47 -25.62 11.21
CA LEU A 176 -15.31 -25.38 10.34
C LEU A 176 -14.87 -26.64 9.61
N GLN A 177 -14.84 -27.79 10.28
CA GLN A 177 -14.48 -29.07 9.67
C GLN A 177 -15.48 -29.46 8.57
N ASP A 178 -16.78 -29.38 8.86
CA ASP A 178 -17.84 -29.73 7.92
C ASP A 178 -17.79 -28.86 6.67
N TYR A 179 -17.63 -27.53 6.83
CA TYR A 179 -17.51 -26.60 5.71
C TYR A 179 -16.19 -26.75 4.96
N SER A 180 -15.09 -27.04 5.64
CA SER A 180 -13.80 -27.33 4.97
C SER A 180 -13.91 -28.58 4.07
N CYS A 181 -14.64 -29.59 4.48
CA CYS A 181 -14.89 -30.77 3.64
C CYS A 181 -15.77 -30.42 2.44
N ARG A 182 -16.85 -29.65 2.65
CA ARG A 182 -17.80 -29.25 1.60
C ARG A 182 -17.19 -28.32 0.58
N LEU A 183 -16.32 -27.38 1.01
CA LEU A 183 -15.74 -26.33 0.18
C LEU A 183 -14.30 -26.65 -0.25
N ARG A 184 -13.88 -27.89 -0.14
CA ARG A 184 -12.50 -28.31 -0.40
C ARG A 184 -11.96 -27.82 -1.74
N GLU A 185 -12.76 -27.88 -2.80
CA GLU A 185 -12.36 -27.45 -4.15
C GLU A 185 -12.08 -25.95 -4.21
N THR A 186 -12.95 -25.14 -3.58
CA THR A 186 -12.80 -23.68 -3.52
C THR A 186 -11.62 -23.27 -2.65
N ILE A 187 -11.39 -23.98 -1.55
CA ILE A 187 -10.22 -23.77 -0.68
C ILE A 187 -8.93 -24.02 -1.47
N ASP A 188 -8.84 -25.17 -2.16
CA ASP A 188 -7.67 -25.51 -2.99
C ASP A 188 -7.47 -24.50 -4.13
N TYR A 189 -8.55 -23.96 -4.72
CA TYR A 189 -8.50 -22.87 -5.69
C TYR A 189 -7.89 -21.59 -5.10
N HIS A 190 -8.35 -21.12 -3.94
CA HIS A 190 -7.80 -19.91 -3.33
C HIS A 190 -6.34 -20.08 -2.91
N GLN A 191 -5.95 -21.25 -2.43
CA GLN A 191 -4.56 -21.55 -2.13
C GLN A 191 -3.68 -21.53 -3.39
N PHE A 192 -4.19 -22.05 -4.51
CA PHE A 192 -3.51 -22.01 -5.80
C PHE A 192 -3.38 -20.58 -6.33
N VAL A 193 -4.41 -19.76 -6.22
CA VAL A 193 -4.35 -18.34 -6.61
C VAL A 193 -3.29 -17.59 -5.82
N GLN A 194 -3.18 -17.84 -4.50
CA GLN A 194 -2.11 -17.26 -3.69
C GLN A 194 -0.72 -17.75 -4.14
N TYR A 195 -0.57 -19.03 -4.46
CA TYR A 195 0.67 -19.54 -5.02
C TYR A 195 1.07 -18.80 -6.30
N LEU A 196 0.16 -18.56 -7.22
CA LEU A 196 0.41 -17.80 -8.45
C LEU A 196 0.86 -16.38 -8.18
N PHE A 197 0.21 -15.68 -7.25
CA PHE A 197 0.61 -14.33 -6.86
C PHE A 197 2.06 -14.31 -6.36
N PHE A 198 2.39 -15.13 -5.37
CA PHE A 198 3.74 -15.17 -4.79
C PHE A 198 4.80 -15.64 -5.78
N TYR A 199 4.45 -16.51 -6.69
CA TYR A 199 5.33 -16.95 -7.78
C TYR A 199 5.68 -15.79 -8.71
N GLN A 200 4.67 -15.09 -9.26
CA GLN A 200 4.89 -13.97 -10.17
C GLN A 200 5.55 -12.77 -9.45
N TRP A 201 5.15 -12.49 -8.21
CA TRP A 201 5.77 -11.44 -7.41
C TRP A 201 7.26 -11.68 -7.17
N SER A 202 7.61 -12.91 -6.79
CA SER A 202 9.02 -13.28 -6.55
C SER A 202 9.87 -13.08 -7.80
N ALA A 203 9.35 -13.45 -8.97
CA ALA A 203 10.03 -13.27 -10.25
C ALA A 203 10.23 -11.77 -10.58
N LEU A 204 9.20 -10.94 -10.42
CA LEU A 204 9.29 -9.50 -10.65
C LEU A 204 10.27 -8.83 -9.67
N ARG A 205 10.21 -9.17 -8.37
CA ARG A 205 11.14 -8.64 -7.37
C ARG A 205 12.59 -9.02 -7.68
N GLN A 206 12.84 -10.25 -8.07
CA GLN A 206 14.18 -10.70 -8.48
C GLN A 206 14.67 -9.92 -9.71
N TYR A 207 13.78 -9.67 -10.68
CA TYR A 207 14.09 -8.85 -11.83
C TYR A 207 14.43 -7.40 -11.43
N ALA A 208 13.63 -6.78 -10.58
CA ALA A 208 13.90 -5.43 -10.07
C ALA A 208 15.28 -5.35 -9.40
N HIS A 209 15.61 -6.32 -8.53
CA HIS A 209 16.93 -6.41 -7.89
C HIS A 209 18.06 -6.55 -8.91
N SER A 210 17.88 -7.35 -9.98
CA SER A 210 18.88 -7.50 -11.04
C SER A 210 19.17 -6.21 -11.79
N LYS A 211 18.20 -5.26 -11.76
CA LYS A 211 18.33 -3.92 -12.35
C LYS A 211 18.82 -2.86 -11.35
N GLY A 212 19.01 -3.23 -10.07
CA GLY A 212 19.40 -2.31 -9.01
C GLY A 212 18.23 -1.50 -8.43
N VAL A 213 16.99 -1.92 -8.69
CA VAL A 213 15.77 -1.31 -8.15
C VAL A 213 15.30 -2.11 -6.94
N ARG A 214 15.06 -1.44 -5.83
CA ARG A 214 14.49 -1.99 -4.59
C ARG A 214 13.05 -1.56 -4.43
N ILE A 215 12.30 -2.26 -3.60
CA ILE A 215 10.86 -2.04 -3.41
C ILE A 215 10.59 -1.53 -2.01
N ILE A 216 9.84 -0.41 -1.92
CA ILE A 216 9.22 0.07 -0.70
C ILE A 216 7.77 -0.38 -0.73
N GLY A 217 7.35 -1.20 0.24
CA GLY A 217 5.96 -1.55 0.46
C GLY A 217 5.30 -0.68 1.51
N ASP A 218 4.01 -0.92 1.71
CA ASP A 218 3.20 -0.17 2.66
C ASP A 218 2.51 -1.14 3.62
N LEU A 219 2.60 -0.86 4.92
CA LEU A 219 2.03 -1.69 5.98
C LEU A 219 1.06 -0.85 6.81
N PRO A 220 -0.25 -0.95 6.55
CA PRO A 220 -1.26 -0.26 7.36
C PRO A 220 -1.22 -0.73 8.82
N ILE A 221 -1.34 0.20 9.79
CA ILE A 221 -1.45 -0.21 11.19
C ILE A 221 -2.68 -1.09 11.40
N TYR A 222 -3.83 -0.70 10.87
CA TYR A 222 -5.09 -1.43 11.06
C TYR A 222 -5.36 -2.40 9.92
N ILE A 223 -6.31 -3.30 10.17
CA ILE A 223 -6.84 -4.26 9.19
C ILE A 223 -8.35 -4.10 9.10
N ALA A 224 -8.94 -4.55 8.00
CA ALA A 224 -10.38 -4.50 7.83
C ALA A 224 -11.08 -5.43 8.84
N HIS A 225 -12.24 -5.00 9.36
CA HIS A 225 -13.08 -5.86 10.20
C HIS A 225 -13.52 -7.12 9.43
N ASP A 226 -13.95 -6.94 8.19
CA ASP A 226 -14.29 -8.04 7.27
C ASP A 226 -13.03 -8.61 6.63
N SER A 227 -12.23 -9.33 7.44
CA SER A 227 -10.98 -9.98 7.03
C SER A 227 -10.79 -11.33 7.72
N SER A 228 -10.01 -12.19 7.08
CA SER A 228 -9.61 -13.48 7.65
C SER A 228 -8.89 -13.34 8.98
N ASP A 229 -8.13 -12.25 9.14
CA ASP A 229 -7.34 -12.02 10.36
C ASP A 229 -8.20 -11.68 11.58
N VAL A 230 -9.23 -10.86 11.40
CA VAL A 230 -10.17 -10.57 12.51
C VAL A 230 -11.03 -11.78 12.81
N TRP A 231 -11.53 -12.45 11.77
CA TRP A 231 -12.30 -13.69 11.92
C TRP A 231 -11.49 -14.81 12.59
N ALA A 232 -10.21 -14.98 12.21
CA ALA A 232 -9.35 -16.00 12.80
C ALA A 232 -8.93 -15.70 14.24
N HIS A 233 -8.84 -14.42 14.61
CA HIS A 233 -8.32 -13.98 15.90
C HIS A 233 -9.22 -12.94 16.60
N PRO A 234 -10.53 -13.17 16.75
CA PRO A 234 -11.47 -12.16 17.27
C PRO A 234 -11.10 -11.65 18.67
N GLY A 235 -10.58 -12.51 19.54
CA GLY A 235 -10.12 -12.13 20.88
C GLY A 235 -8.95 -11.14 20.92
N SER A 236 -8.32 -10.86 19.78
CA SER A 236 -7.24 -9.88 19.63
C SER A 236 -7.71 -8.45 19.36
N PHE A 237 -9.03 -8.25 19.30
CA PHE A 237 -9.66 -6.96 18.97
C PHE A 237 -10.77 -6.66 19.98
N TYR A 238 -11.13 -5.39 20.12
CA TYR A 238 -12.28 -4.98 20.92
C TYR A 238 -13.58 -5.22 20.16
N LEU A 239 -14.07 -6.45 20.22
CA LEU A 239 -15.36 -6.89 19.66
C LEU A 239 -16.34 -7.19 20.78
N ASP A 240 -17.65 -7.05 20.49
CA ASP A 240 -18.75 -7.47 21.36
C ASP A 240 -19.11 -8.95 21.15
N ASP A 241 -20.14 -9.43 21.86
CA ASP A 241 -20.62 -10.82 21.77
C ASP A 241 -21.24 -11.18 20.41
N GLN A 242 -21.51 -10.16 19.56
CA GLN A 242 -21.97 -10.31 18.18
C GLN A 242 -20.83 -10.14 17.18
N CYS A 243 -19.60 -10.17 17.66
CA CYS A 243 -18.39 -9.96 16.86
C CYS A 243 -18.32 -8.60 16.16
N GLN A 244 -19.09 -7.60 16.61
CA GLN A 244 -19.01 -6.25 16.08
C GLN A 244 -17.99 -5.42 16.87
N PRO A 245 -17.27 -4.48 16.22
CA PRO A 245 -16.37 -3.61 16.95
C PRO A 245 -17.12 -2.77 17.99
N SER A 246 -16.67 -2.78 19.24
CA SER A 246 -17.18 -1.88 20.29
C SER A 246 -16.57 -0.48 20.16
N VAL A 247 -15.36 -0.40 19.63
CA VAL A 247 -14.62 0.81 19.32
C VAL A 247 -13.92 0.66 17.97
N VAL A 248 -13.75 1.76 17.26
CA VAL A 248 -13.12 1.79 15.93
C VAL A 248 -12.01 2.84 15.85
N ALA A 249 -11.11 2.63 14.89
CA ALA A 249 -10.02 3.53 14.59
C ALA A 249 -10.46 4.75 13.78
N GLY A 250 -9.68 5.83 13.92
CA GLY A 250 -9.81 7.05 13.14
C GLY A 250 -8.79 8.10 13.58
N VAL A 251 -9.05 9.33 13.21
CA VAL A 251 -8.30 10.52 13.65
C VAL A 251 -9.27 11.61 14.08
N PRO A 252 -8.87 12.45 15.06
CA PRO A 252 -9.73 13.55 15.54
C PRO A 252 -9.96 14.61 14.46
N PRO A 253 -10.91 15.52 14.67
CA PRO A 253 -11.02 16.73 13.87
C PRO A 253 -9.69 17.47 13.78
N ASP A 254 -9.34 17.90 12.59
CA ASP A 254 -8.12 18.64 12.28
C ASP A 254 -8.39 19.74 11.23
N TYR A 255 -7.33 20.36 10.75
CA TYR A 255 -7.40 21.39 9.71
C TYR A 255 -8.03 20.87 8.38
N PHE A 256 -7.89 19.58 8.08
CA PHE A 256 -8.39 18.96 6.84
C PHE A 256 -9.82 18.44 6.96
N SER A 257 -10.28 18.11 8.18
CA SER A 257 -11.61 17.55 8.42
C SER A 257 -12.21 18.04 9.72
N ALA A 258 -13.27 18.84 9.63
CA ALA A 258 -14.00 19.37 10.79
C ALA A 258 -14.66 18.27 11.66
N THR A 259 -14.89 17.09 11.12
CA THR A 259 -15.47 15.93 11.83
C THR A 259 -14.45 14.85 12.14
N GLY A 260 -13.19 15.05 11.77
CA GLY A 260 -12.18 14.01 11.76
C GLY A 260 -12.46 12.93 10.72
N GLN A 261 -11.74 11.82 10.80
CA GLN A 261 -11.96 10.67 9.92
C GLN A 261 -12.28 9.43 10.77
N ARG A 262 -13.43 8.81 10.52
CA ARG A 262 -13.80 7.51 11.11
C ARG A 262 -13.49 6.42 10.10
N TRP A 263 -12.42 5.67 10.33
CA TRP A 263 -11.96 4.62 9.40
C TRP A 263 -12.75 3.31 9.54
N GLY A 264 -13.24 3.03 10.76
CA GLY A 264 -14.09 1.86 11.01
C GLY A 264 -13.33 0.55 11.26
N ASN A 265 -12.01 0.55 11.19
CA ASN A 265 -11.20 -0.62 11.52
C ASN A 265 -11.31 -0.96 13.01
N PRO A 266 -11.36 -2.25 13.40
CA PRO A 266 -11.34 -2.64 14.80
C PRO A 266 -10.01 -2.30 15.46
N ILE A 267 -10.06 -1.90 16.74
CA ILE A 267 -8.88 -1.62 17.55
C ILE A 267 -8.31 -2.91 18.13
N TYR A 268 -6.98 -3.03 18.12
CA TYR A 268 -6.28 -4.15 18.73
C TYR A 268 -6.39 -4.14 20.27
N ARG A 269 -6.54 -5.29 20.86
CA ARG A 269 -6.28 -5.52 22.28
C ARG A 269 -4.77 -5.68 22.48
N TRP A 270 -4.08 -4.55 22.67
CA TRP A 270 -2.64 -4.53 22.83
C TRP A 270 -2.16 -5.29 24.06
N ASP A 271 -2.99 -5.35 25.13
CA ASP A 271 -2.79 -6.17 26.32
C ASP A 271 -2.69 -7.66 25.97
N VAL A 272 -3.61 -8.16 25.15
CA VAL A 272 -3.61 -9.56 24.68
C VAL A 272 -2.41 -9.82 23.74
N ARG A 273 -2.11 -8.86 22.84
CA ARG A 273 -0.97 -8.99 21.93
C ARG A 273 0.36 -9.04 22.68
N ALA A 274 0.51 -8.27 23.76
CA ALA A 274 1.71 -8.27 24.59
C ALA A 274 1.92 -9.64 25.30
N THR A 275 0.84 -10.29 25.80
CA THR A 275 0.96 -11.60 26.45
C THR A 275 1.47 -12.70 25.53
N SER A 276 1.24 -12.56 24.20
CA SER A 276 1.80 -13.47 23.18
C SER A 276 3.16 -13.01 22.63
N GLY A 277 3.83 -12.03 23.26
CA GLY A 277 5.10 -11.45 22.78
C GLY A 277 4.96 -10.80 21.41
N TYR A 278 3.78 -10.29 21.08
CA TYR A 278 3.46 -9.67 19.77
C TYR A 278 3.66 -10.59 18.56
N GLN A 279 3.52 -11.92 18.73
CA GLN A 279 3.85 -12.91 17.69
C GLN A 279 3.16 -12.62 16.34
N TRP A 280 1.87 -12.28 16.33
CA TRP A 280 1.16 -11.94 15.09
C TRP A 280 1.78 -10.73 14.36
N TRP A 281 2.25 -9.71 15.08
CA TRP A 281 2.93 -8.56 14.48
C TRP A 281 4.32 -8.94 13.96
N ILE A 282 5.05 -9.79 14.67
CA ILE A 282 6.33 -10.34 14.18
C ILE A 282 6.11 -11.08 12.86
N ASP A 283 5.08 -11.91 12.78
CA ASP A 283 4.75 -12.65 11.56
C ASP A 283 4.30 -11.74 10.42
N ARG A 284 3.55 -10.68 10.72
CA ARG A 284 3.14 -9.67 9.76
C ARG A 284 4.33 -8.88 9.21
N PHE A 285 5.26 -8.45 10.04
CA PHE A 285 6.51 -7.81 9.58
C PHE A 285 7.35 -8.77 8.74
N ARG A 286 7.52 -10.01 9.20
CA ARG A 286 8.25 -11.06 8.46
C ARG A 286 7.65 -11.29 7.08
N ALA A 287 6.33 -11.42 6.98
CA ALA A 287 5.63 -11.62 5.72
C ALA A 287 5.82 -10.44 4.76
N ASN A 288 5.70 -9.20 5.26
CA ASN A 288 5.92 -8.02 4.44
C ASN A 288 7.38 -7.87 3.99
N LEU A 289 8.36 -8.07 4.87
CA LEU A 289 9.79 -8.04 4.51
C LEU A 289 10.20 -9.15 3.54
N ALA A 290 9.43 -10.25 3.46
CA ALA A 290 9.62 -11.23 2.41
C ALA A 290 9.16 -10.73 1.02
N LEU A 291 8.24 -9.78 0.98
CA LEU A 291 7.75 -9.17 -0.26
C LEU A 291 8.57 -7.94 -0.67
N VAL A 292 9.02 -7.11 0.27
CA VAL A 292 9.61 -5.81 -0.01
C VAL A 292 10.96 -5.62 0.71
N ASP A 293 11.70 -4.60 0.32
CA ASP A 293 13.03 -4.31 0.87
C ASP A 293 12.99 -3.26 1.98
N MET A 294 11.90 -2.50 2.03
CA MET A 294 11.62 -1.49 3.07
C MET A 294 10.11 -1.34 3.23
N ILE A 295 9.67 -1.06 4.44
CA ILE A 295 8.26 -0.87 4.78
C ILE A 295 8.01 0.60 5.11
N ARG A 296 7.05 1.24 4.43
CA ARG A 296 6.39 2.42 4.98
C ARG A 296 5.35 1.94 5.99
N LEU A 297 5.56 2.27 7.26
CA LEU A 297 4.62 1.92 8.32
C LEU A 297 3.60 3.04 8.44
N ASP A 298 2.42 2.75 7.92
CA ASP A 298 1.30 3.68 7.84
C ASP A 298 0.75 4.01 9.23
N HIS A 299 0.38 5.28 9.42
CA HIS A 299 -0.14 5.84 10.67
C HIS A 299 0.72 5.49 11.89
N PHE A 300 2.04 5.73 11.81
CA PHE A 300 3.00 5.38 12.86
C PHE A 300 2.63 5.93 14.23
N ARG A 301 2.01 7.12 14.29
CA ARG A 301 1.60 7.71 15.57
C ARG A 301 0.65 6.80 16.37
N GLY A 302 -0.13 5.94 15.72
CA GLY A 302 -1.05 5.01 16.37
C GLY A 302 -0.37 3.97 17.27
N PHE A 303 0.94 3.74 17.08
CA PHE A 303 1.73 2.88 17.96
C PHE A 303 2.12 3.58 19.28
N GLU A 304 2.17 4.91 19.30
CA GLU A 304 2.35 5.69 20.52
C GLU A 304 1.01 5.94 21.22
N ALA A 305 0.06 6.52 20.48
CA ALA A 305 -1.32 6.68 20.91
C ALA A 305 -2.23 6.75 19.69
N TYR A 306 -3.33 6.04 19.74
CA TYR A 306 -4.34 5.98 18.69
C TYR A 306 -5.63 6.70 19.12
N TRP A 307 -6.39 7.19 18.12
CA TRP A 307 -7.69 7.80 18.36
C TRP A 307 -8.76 6.70 18.35
N GLU A 308 -9.35 6.44 19.50
CA GLU A 308 -10.41 5.46 19.71
C GLU A 308 -11.76 6.16 19.65
N ILE A 309 -12.66 5.65 18.80
CA ILE A 309 -14.00 6.19 18.60
C ILE A 309 -15.01 5.10 19.01
N PRO A 310 -15.99 5.39 19.88
CA PRO A 310 -17.08 4.43 20.13
C PRO A 310 -17.76 4.04 18.83
N ALA A 311 -17.99 2.75 18.58
CA ALA A 311 -18.51 2.29 17.30
C ALA A 311 -19.90 2.85 16.94
N SER A 312 -20.67 3.26 17.96
CA SER A 312 -21.97 3.92 17.81
C SER A 312 -21.89 5.36 17.29
N GLU A 313 -20.72 6.00 17.35
CA GLU A 313 -20.55 7.38 16.89
C GLU A 313 -20.43 7.44 15.36
N PRO A 314 -21.20 8.30 14.68
CA PRO A 314 -21.14 8.41 13.22
C PRO A 314 -19.89 9.15 12.72
N HIS A 315 -19.24 9.94 13.59
CA HIS A 315 -18.09 10.80 13.28
C HIS A 315 -16.96 10.59 14.30
N ALA A 316 -15.78 11.11 13.99
CA ALA A 316 -14.60 10.99 14.86
C ALA A 316 -14.52 12.06 15.97
N ILE A 317 -15.53 12.92 16.11
CA ILE A 317 -15.52 14.05 17.08
C ILE A 317 -15.42 13.53 18.52
N HIS A 318 -16.23 12.54 18.87
CA HIS A 318 -16.35 11.99 20.23
C HIS A 318 -15.44 10.77 20.44
N GLY A 319 -14.14 10.96 20.18
CA GLY A 319 -13.12 9.94 20.46
C GLY A 319 -12.24 10.31 21.65
N ARG A 320 -11.23 9.48 21.90
CA ARG A 320 -10.19 9.73 22.91
C ARG A 320 -8.85 9.17 22.48
N TRP A 321 -7.77 9.79 22.94
CA TRP A 321 -6.43 9.23 22.77
C TRP A 321 -6.20 8.11 23.76
N VAL A 322 -5.75 6.95 23.26
CA VAL A 322 -5.41 5.76 24.05
C VAL A 322 -3.98 5.36 23.70
N LYS A 323 -3.18 5.03 24.72
CA LYS A 323 -1.79 4.60 24.51
C LYS A 323 -1.71 3.30 23.71
N GLY A 324 -0.83 3.31 22.73
CA GLY A 324 -0.47 2.15 21.93
C GLY A 324 0.59 1.27 22.60
N PRO A 325 1.13 0.26 21.90
CA PRO A 325 2.15 -0.65 22.42
C PRO A 325 3.53 0.00 22.56
N GLY A 326 3.74 1.16 21.95
CA GLY A 326 4.99 1.91 22.03
C GLY A 326 6.22 1.12 21.57
N GLY A 327 7.35 1.37 22.25
CA GLY A 327 8.63 0.74 21.94
C GLY A 327 8.71 -0.76 22.21
N GLU A 328 7.82 -1.32 23.05
CA GLU A 328 7.81 -2.76 23.38
C GLU A 328 7.55 -3.63 22.14
N LEU A 329 6.59 -3.23 21.31
CA LEU A 329 6.31 -3.92 20.05
C LEU A 329 7.54 -3.94 19.14
N PHE A 330 8.15 -2.78 18.91
CA PHE A 330 9.30 -2.67 18.00
C PHE A 330 10.54 -3.39 18.55
N ALA A 331 10.72 -3.41 19.87
CA ALA A 331 11.77 -4.19 20.51
C ALA A 331 11.57 -5.70 20.31
N ALA A 332 10.33 -6.20 20.44
CA ALA A 332 10.00 -7.59 20.18
C ALA A 332 10.24 -7.96 18.70
N VAL A 333 9.77 -7.12 17.77
CA VAL A 333 9.97 -7.34 16.32
C VAL A 333 11.46 -7.30 15.97
N LYS A 334 12.22 -6.31 16.48
CA LYS A 334 13.68 -6.21 16.26
C LYS A 334 14.44 -7.41 16.84
N THR A 335 14.04 -7.90 18.00
CA THR A 335 14.62 -9.10 18.61
C THR A 335 14.42 -10.34 17.72
N ALA A 336 13.25 -10.47 17.08
CA ALA A 336 12.90 -11.62 16.27
C ALA A 336 13.44 -11.55 14.82
N LEU A 337 13.58 -10.36 14.25
CA LEU A 337 13.85 -10.16 12.82
C LEU A 337 15.17 -9.41 12.53
N GLY A 338 15.83 -8.86 13.54
CA GLY A 338 17.00 -8.00 13.35
C GLY A 338 16.63 -6.54 13.06
N ASP A 339 17.53 -5.82 12.39
CA ASP A 339 17.30 -4.43 12.01
C ASP A 339 16.09 -4.29 11.06
N LEU A 340 15.24 -3.30 11.34
CA LEU A 340 13.99 -3.09 10.64
C LEU A 340 14.15 -1.96 9.61
N PRO A 341 14.08 -2.25 8.30
CA PRO A 341 14.08 -1.23 7.25
C PRO A 341 12.67 -0.60 7.16
N VAL A 342 12.39 0.35 8.03
CA VAL A 342 11.07 0.97 8.17
C VAL A 342 11.17 2.48 7.98
N ILE A 343 10.22 3.05 7.26
CA ILE A 343 9.91 4.49 7.18
C ILE A 343 8.68 4.71 8.06
N ALA A 344 8.75 5.59 9.04
CA ALA A 344 7.59 5.96 9.84
C ALA A 344 6.76 7.03 9.11
N GLU A 345 5.49 6.75 8.85
CA GLU A 345 4.56 7.78 8.43
C GLU A 345 4.16 8.61 9.66
N ASP A 346 4.83 9.75 9.83
CA ASP A 346 4.70 10.70 10.92
C ASP A 346 4.02 12.00 10.45
N LEU A 347 2.86 11.86 9.82
CA LEU A 347 2.05 12.97 9.31
C LEU A 347 0.86 13.29 10.24
N GLY A 348 0.30 14.49 10.13
CA GLY A 348 -0.85 14.94 10.91
C GLY A 348 -0.48 15.47 12.31
N VAL A 349 -1.24 15.10 13.34
CA VAL A 349 -1.04 15.59 14.72
C VAL A 349 0.11 14.82 15.38
N ILE A 350 1.34 15.25 15.16
CA ILE A 350 2.55 14.63 15.74
C ILE A 350 2.94 15.35 17.02
N THR A 351 3.13 14.59 18.12
CA THR A 351 3.56 15.08 19.43
C THR A 351 5.01 14.71 19.69
N PRO A 352 5.68 15.36 20.68
CA PRO A 352 7.06 15.01 21.06
C PRO A 352 7.24 13.52 21.43
N GLU A 353 6.21 12.88 21.99
CA GLU A 353 6.24 11.46 22.35
C GLU A 353 6.28 10.56 21.10
N VAL A 354 5.56 10.94 20.03
CA VAL A 354 5.60 10.23 18.75
C VAL A 354 6.98 10.36 18.10
N GLU A 355 7.56 11.58 18.13
CA GLU A 355 8.91 11.81 17.64
C GLU A 355 9.94 11.01 18.43
N ALA A 356 9.84 10.99 19.77
CA ALA A 356 10.71 10.22 20.64
C ALA A 356 10.61 8.71 20.36
N LEU A 357 9.41 8.18 20.13
CA LEU A 357 9.22 6.77 19.76
C LEU A 357 9.89 6.47 18.41
N ARG A 358 9.64 7.29 17.38
CA ARG A 358 10.25 7.15 16.04
C ARG A 358 11.78 7.15 16.15
N ASP A 359 12.33 8.13 16.85
CA ASP A 359 13.77 8.31 16.98
C ASP A 359 14.42 7.17 17.80
N SER A 360 13.74 6.66 18.83
CA SER A 360 14.19 5.49 19.59
C SER A 360 14.24 4.20 18.76
N CYS A 361 13.37 4.10 17.75
CA CYS A 361 13.36 3.01 16.78
C CYS A 361 14.35 3.23 15.63
N GLU A 362 14.99 4.40 15.56
CA GLU A 362 15.87 4.82 14.46
C GLU A 362 15.17 4.79 13.08
N PHE A 363 13.87 5.12 13.03
CA PHE A 363 13.10 5.18 11.78
C PHE A 363 13.15 6.58 11.18
N PRO A 364 13.47 6.75 9.87
CA PRO A 364 13.30 8.01 9.19
C PRO A 364 11.80 8.38 9.10
N GLY A 365 11.50 9.66 9.34
CA GLY A 365 10.15 10.21 9.13
C GLY A 365 9.94 10.72 7.71
N MET A 366 8.69 11.01 7.35
CA MET A 366 8.28 11.53 6.05
C MET A 366 8.24 13.06 6.05
N ARG A 367 8.59 13.67 4.93
CA ARG A 367 8.54 15.11 4.69
C ARG A 367 7.83 15.38 3.36
N ILE A 368 6.62 15.95 3.43
CA ILE A 368 5.76 16.19 2.27
C ILE A 368 5.86 17.65 1.88
N LEU A 369 6.38 17.94 0.68
CA LEU A 369 6.62 19.31 0.25
C LEU A 369 5.35 20.15 0.17
N GLN A 370 4.24 19.59 -0.30
CA GLN A 370 2.96 20.31 -0.36
C GLN A 370 2.50 20.84 1.00
N MET A 371 2.84 20.19 2.11
CA MET A 371 2.47 20.64 3.46
C MET A 371 3.34 21.82 3.96
N GLY A 372 4.35 22.23 3.20
CA GLY A 372 5.34 23.22 3.65
C GLY A 372 4.96 24.70 3.43
N PHE A 373 3.90 25.00 2.70
CA PHE A 373 3.67 26.35 2.17
C PHE A 373 2.36 27.01 2.59
N GLY A 374 1.43 26.23 3.14
CA GLY A 374 0.15 26.70 3.66
C GLY A 374 0.24 27.34 5.05
N ASN A 375 -0.93 27.61 5.64
CA ASN A 375 -1.08 28.32 6.92
C ASN A 375 -0.99 27.42 8.17
N ASP A 376 -0.67 26.12 8.01
CA ASP A 376 -0.45 25.24 9.15
C ASP A 376 0.73 25.75 10.00
N PRO A 377 0.57 25.92 11.32
CA PRO A 377 1.66 26.34 12.21
C PRO A 377 2.93 25.46 12.10
N LYS A 378 2.78 24.19 11.71
CA LYS A 378 3.87 23.24 11.52
C LYS A 378 4.39 23.18 10.08
N ALA A 379 3.85 23.96 9.14
CA ALA A 379 4.28 23.95 7.73
C ALA A 379 5.80 24.12 7.57
N HIS A 380 6.44 24.89 8.45
CA HIS A 380 7.88 25.10 8.40
C HIS A 380 8.71 23.81 8.52
N HIS A 381 8.21 22.77 9.23
CA HIS A 381 8.89 21.47 9.35
C HIS A 381 9.00 20.71 8.01
N TYR A 382 8.10 21.03 7.07
CA TYR A 382 8.06 20.42 5.74
C TYR A 382 8.86 21.19 4.67
N ARG A 383 9.59 22.25 5.08
CA ARG A 383 10.49 23.00 4.17
C ARG A 383 11.88 22.39 4.19
N PRO A 384 12.55 22.20 3.04
CA PRO A 384 13.82 21.47 2.96
C PRO A 384 14.96 21.99 3.84
N HIS A 385 15.00 23.28 4.15
CA HIS A 385 16.04 23.85 5.02
C HIS A 385 15.87 23.48 6.51
N HIS A 386 14.77 22.82 6.88
CA HIS A 386 14.56 22.24 8.20
C HIS A 386 14.77 20.73 8.26
N TYR A 387 15.08 20.07 7.13
CA TYR A 387 15.21 18.61 7.11
C TYR A 387 16.50 18.15 7.78
N THR A 388 16.40 16.97 8.37
CA THR A 388 17.57 16.17 8.74
C THR A 388 17.90 15.20 7.61
N GLN A 389 19.13 14.73 7.55
CA GLN A 389 19.52 13.71 6.58
C GLN A 389 18.68 12.43 6.76
N HIS A 390 18.39 12.07 8.01
CA HIS A 390 17.57 10.90 8.36
C HIS A 390 16.07 11.18 8.16
N SER A 391 15.69 11.43 6.91
CA SER A 391 14.30 11.66 6.50
C SER A 391 14.09 11.23 5.04
N ILE A 392 12.83 11.01 4.67
CA ILE A 392 12.40 10.72 3.31
C ILE A 392 11.51 11.86 2.83
N VAL A 393 11.90 12.53 1.75
CA VAL A 393 11.12 13.62 1.16
C VAL A 393 10.20 13.10 0.05
N TYR A 394 9.00 13.63 0.01
CA TYR A 394 8.00 13.40 -1.03
C TYR A 394 7.55 14.73 -1.61
N THR A 395 7.26 14.77 -2.90
CA THR A 395 6.50 15.89 -3.48
C THR A 395 5.07 15.86 -2.96
N ALA A 396 4.44 14.69 -3.01
CA ALA A 396 3.12 14.34 -2.49
C ALA A 396 3.07 12.83 -2.18
N THR A 397 2.01 12.36 -1.53
CA THR A 397 1.69 10.92 -1.41
C THR A 397 0.42 10.58 -2.21
N HIS A 398 0.02 9.32 -2.20
CA HIS A 398 -1.23 8.85 -2.82
C HIS A 398 -2.50 9.50 -2.23
N ASP A 399 -2.45 10.06 -1.01
CA ASP A 399 -3.56 10.73 -0.33
C ASP A 399 -3.63 12.24 -0.63
N HIS A 400 -2.54 12.81 -1.14
CA HIS A 400 -2.48 14.21 -1.51
C HIS A 400 -2.99 14.43 -2.93
N ASN A 401 -3.23 15.69 -3.29
CA ASN A 401 -3.43 16.04 -4.69
C ASN A 401 -2.12 15.89 -5.47
N THR A 402 -2.20 15.74 -6.78
CA THR A 402 -1.01 15.88 -7.63
C THR A 402 -0.41 17.28 -7.46
N THR A 403 0.88 17.43 -7.71
CA THR A 403 1.53 18.75 -7.56
C THR A 403 0.89 19.82 -8.46
N VAL A 404 0.52 19.48 -9.69
CA VAL A 404 -0.21 20.41 -10.58
C VAL A 404 -1.60 20.69 -10.03
N GLY A 405 -2.34 19.65 -9.64
CA GLY A 405 -3.69 19.80 -9.10
C GLY A 405 -3.74 20.61 -7.79
N TRP A 406 -2.75 20.43 -6.90
CA TRP A 406 -2.59 21.25 -5.71
C TRP A 406 -2.30 22.73 -6.05
N PHE A 407 -1.36 22.97 -6.95
CA PHE A 407 -0.98 24.33 -7.31
C PHE A 407 -2.06 25.08 -8.09
N THR A 408 -2.89 24.38 -8.86
CA THR A 408 -3.99 24.97 -9.65
C THR A 408 -5.36 24.85 -8.95
N ALA A 409 -5.41 24.35 -7.70
CA ALA A 409 -6.66 24.13 -6.98
C ALA A 409 -7.57 25.36 -6.93
N GLU A 410 -8.88 25.14 -7.00
CA GLU A 410 -9.90 26.18 -6.90
C GLU A 410 -10.68 26.02 -5.57
N PRO A 411 -11.11 27.13 -4.94
CA PRO A 411 -11.88 27.09 -3.70
C PRO A 411 -13.16 26.27 -3.83
N GLY A 412 -13.41 25.41 -2.82
CA GLY A 412 -14.66 24.61 -2.74
C GLY A 412 -14.75 23.45 -3.73
N ARG A 413 -13.75 23.22 -4.56
CA ARG A 413 -13.72 22.11 -5.52
C ARG A 413 -12.71 21.02 -5.14
N GLU A 414 -11.46 21.41 -4.92
CA GLU A 414 -10.34 20.49 -4.70
C GLU A 414 -9.78 20.58 -3.26
N THR A 415 -10.15 21.61 -2.54
CA THR A 415 -9.66 21.95 -1.20
C THR A 415 -10.75 22.62 -0.37
N THR A 416 -10.61 22.59 0.96
CA THR A 416 -11.45 23.34 1.90
C THR A 416 -10.94 24.76 2.16
N GLN A 417 -9.77 25.12 1.60
CA GLN A 417 -9.16 26.44 1.75
C GLN A 417 -9.97 27.54 1.06
N SER A 418 -9.90 28.76 1.60
CA SER A 418 -10.42 29.96 0.97
C SER A 418 -9.55 30.40 -0.23
N THR A 419 -10.07 31.31 -1.04
CA THR A 419 -9.33 31.91 -2.17
C THR A 419 -8.05 32.62 -1.69
N GLU A 420 -8.13 33.31 -0.57
CA GLU A 420 -7.02 34.05 0.04
C GLU A 420 -5.90 33.08 0.46
N GLU A 421 -6.25 32.00 1.16
CA GLU A 421 -5.30 30.98 1.60
C GLU A 421 -4.60 30.30 0.42
N ILE A 422 -5.34 29.93 -0.62
CA ILE A 422 -4.76 29.33 -1.84
C ILE A 422 -3.79 30.29 -2.52
N ASN A 423 -4.16 31.58 -2.67
CA ASN A 423 -3.32 32.56 -3.31
C ASN A 423 -2.05 32.85 -2.49
N GLU A 424 -2.15 32.88 -1.16
CA GLU A 424 -1.01 33.07 -0.28
C GLU A 424 -0.06 31.85 -0.37
N GLU A 425 -0.61 30.63 -0.33
CA GLU A 425 0.18 29.40 -0.48
C GLU A 425 0.92 29.37 -1.83
N ARG A 426 0.25 29.67 -2.94
CA ARG A 426 0.88 29.80 -4.27
C ARG A 426 2.00 30.83 -4.29
N ALA A 427 1.75 32.02 -3.72
CA ALA A 427 2.76 33.08 -3.66
C ALA A 427 3.98 32.63 -2.81
N ASN A 428 3.75 31.92 -1.72
CA ASN A 428 4.81 31.37 -0.87
C ASN A 428 5.65 30.33 -1.64
N VAL A 429 5.00 29.42 -2.39
CA VAL A 429 5.68 28.40 -3.22
C VAL A 429 6.54 29.07 -4.27
N LEU A 430 5.97 29.98 -5.08
CA LEU A 430 6.70 30.65 -6.15
C LEU A 430 7.91 31.45 -5.64
N ARG A 431 7.71 32.16 -4.50
CA ARG A 431 8.79 32.92 -3.84
C ARG A 431 9.89 31.99 -3.32
N TYR A 432 9.53 30.86 -2.72
CA TYR A 432 10.48 29.91 -2.17
C TYR A 432 11.29 29.21 -3.27
N LEU A 433 10.64 28.83 -4.35
CA LEU A 433 11.26 28.16 -5.49
C LEU A 433 12.02 29.13 -6.42
N GLY A 434 11.66 30.42 -6.44
CA GLY A 434 12.22 31.42 -7.37
C GLY A 434 11.81 31.16 -8.82
N THR A 435 10.59 30.69 -9.05
CA THR A 435 10.05 30.29 -10.37
C THR A 435 8.76 31.03 -10.70
N ASP A 436 8.35 30.99 -11.99
CA ASP A 436 7.04 31.47 -12.44
C ASP A 436 5.94 30.40 -12.38
N GLY A 437 6.27 29.17 -12.00
CA GLY A 437 5.33 28.06 -11.80
C GLY A 437 4.82 27.39 -13.07
N ARG A 438 5.36 27.69 -14.25
CA ARG A 438 4.92 27.07 -15.52
C ARG A 438 5.10 25.55 -15.54
N GLU A 439 6.17 25.07 -14.92
CA GLU A 439 6.47 23.65 -14.76
C GLU A 439 6.55 23.30 -13.27
N ILE A 440 5.57 23.71 -12.48
CA ILE A 440 5.58 23.61 -11.02
C ILE A 440 5.92 22.20 -10.53
N HIS A 441 5.48 21.15 -11.21
CA HIS A 441 5.79 19.77 -10.87
C HIS A 441 7.29 19.48 -10.94
N TRP A 442 7.97 19.95 -12.00
CA TRP A 442 9.43 19.81 -12.11
C TRP A 442 10.19 20.69 -11.11
N ASP A 443 9.68 21.88 -10.80
CA ASP A 443 10.28 22.76 -9.79
C ASP A 443 10.22 22.12 -8.40
N VAL A 444 9.08 21.48 -8.04
CA VAL A 444 8.90 20.77 -6.76
C VAL A 444 9.71 19.46 -6.76
N ILE A 445 9.78 18.71 -7.86
CA ILE A 445 10.65 17.53 -7.99
C ILE A 445 12.12 17.95 -7.78
N ARG A 446 12.57 19.04 -8.43
CA ARG A 446 13.91 19.57 -8.25
C ARG A 446 14.18 19.92 -6.79
N LEU A 447 13.22 20.55 -6.10
CA LEU A 447 13.33 20.87 -4.68
C LEU A 447 13.49 19.59 -3.82
N ALA A 448 12.67 18.56 -4.07
CA ALA A 448 12.80 17.26 -3.41
C ALA A 448 14.20 16.66 -3.62
N MET A 449 14.65 16.60 -4.89
CA MET A 449 15.94 16.02 -5.25
C MET A 449 17.13 16.77 -4.64
N SER A 450 17.06 18.10 -4.54
CA SER A 450 18.12 18.95 -3.96
C SER A 450 18.21 18.89 -2.44
N SER A 451 17.18 18.41 -1.76
CA SER A 451 17.12 18.36 -0.28
C SER A 451 18.21 17.47 0.32
N VAL A 452 18.48 17.64 1.62
CA VAL A 452 19.40 16.77 2.38
C VAL A 452 18.80 15.42 2.74
N ALA A 453 17.49 15.21 2.54
CA ALA A 453 16.81 13.96 2.84
C ALA A 453 17.50 12.77 2.14
N GLN A 454 17.55 11.65 2.84
CA GLN A 454 18.21 10.43 2.37
C GLN A 454 17.60 9.88 1.10
N LEU A 455 16.27 9.77 1.06
CA LEU A 455 15.53 9.39 -0.15
C LEU A 455 14.62 10.53 -0.58
N ALA A 456 14.40 10.64 -1.90
CA ALA A 456 13.39 11.48 -2.52
C ALA A 456 12.44 10.58 -3.32
N ILE A 457 11.18 10.53 -2.93
CA ILE A 457 10.14 9.72 -3.58
C ILE A 457 9.14 10.64 -4.26
N VAL A 458 8.83 10.36 -5.51
CA VAL A 458 7.95 11.18 -6.34
C VAL A 458 6.81 10.32 -6.89
N PRO A 459 5.53 10.70 -6.71
CA PRO A 459 4.42 10.06 -7.41
C PRO A 459 4.61 10.15 -8.93
N LEU A 460 4.29 9.09 -9.66
CA LEU A 460 4.42 9.12 -11.12
C LEU A 460 3.56 10.24 -11.75
N GLN A 461 2.40 10.55 -11.16
CA GLN A 461 1.54 11.66 -11.60
C GLN A 461 2.28 13.00 -11.62
N ASP A 462 3.14 13.24 -10.63
CA ASP A 462 3.94 14.46 -10.57
C ASP A 462 5.04 14.46 -11.65
N VAL A 463 5.68 13.32 -11.90
CA VAL A 463 6.65 13.20 -13.00
C VAL A 463 6.01 13.51 -14.36
N LEU A 464 4.76 13.06 -14.54
CA LEU A 464 3.97 13.26 -15.77
C LEU A 464 3.28 14.63 -15.83
N GLY A 465 3.30 15.43 -14.78
CA GLY A 465 2.66 16.75 -14.73
C GLY A 465 1.13 16.71 -14.81
N LEU A 466 0.50 15.70 -14.21
CA LEU A 466 -0.95 15.46 -14.31
C LEU A 466 -1.73 16.27 -13.27
N GLY A 467 -2.98 16.60 -13.61
CA GLY A 467 -3.91 17.35 -12.75
C GLY A 467 -4.65 16.51 -11.73
N SER A 468 -5.58 17.16 -11.00
CA SER A 468 -6.38 16.56 -9.90
C SER A 468 -7.21 15.35 -10.30
N GLU A 469 -7.56 15.22 -11.58
CA GLU A 469 -8.32 14.10 -12.14
C GLU A 469 -7.55 12.78 -12.05
N CYS A 470 -6.22 12.85 -11.93
CA CYS A 470 -5.34 11.71 -11.83
C CYS A 470 -4.93 11.34 -10.39
N ARG A 471 -5.59 11.90 -9.38
CA ARG A 471 -5.35 11.52 -7.97
C ARG A 471 -5.62 10.03 -7.76
N MET A 472 -4.76 9.42 -6.94
CA MET A 472 -4.95 8.01 -6.56
C MET A 472 -6.04 7.85 -5.52
N ASN A 473 -6.06 8.73 -4.51
CA ASN A 473 -7.05 8.71 -3.44
C ASN A 473 -7.47 10.11 -3.03
N ARG A 474 -8.76 10.24 -2.67
CA ARG A 474 -9.33 11.40 -1.98
C ARG A 474 -9.87 10.93 -0.63
N PRO A 475 -9.12 11.12 0.46
CA PRO A 475 -9.55 10.71 1.78
C PRO A 475 -10.96 11.24 2.12
N GLY A 476 -11.79 10.38 2.71
CA GLY A 476 -13.18 10.72 3.04
C GLY A 476 -14.19 10.59 1.89
N THR A 477 -13.78 10.12 0.70
CA THR A 477 -14.69 9.83 -0.42
C THR A 477 -14.75 8.32 -0.72
N LEU A 478 -15.90 7.87 -1.27
CA LEU A 478 -16.14 6.45 -1.55
C LEU A 478 -15.96 6.04 -3.02
N LYS A 479 -15.83 7.01 -3.93
CA LYS A 479 -15.80 6.76 -5.38
C LYS A 479 -14.67 7.51 -6.06
N GLY A 480 -14.18 6.97 -7.17
CA GLY A 480 -13.11 7.58 -7.97
C GLY A 480 -11.74 7.46 -7.31
N ASN A 481 -11.56 6.49 -6.39
CA ASN A 481 -10.29 6.21 -5.72
C ASN A 481 -9.71 4.90 -6.25
N TRP A 482 -8.38 4.81 -6.28
CA TRP A 482 -7.61 3.61 -6.62
C TRP A 482 -7.74 3.17 -8.08
N GLU A 483 -8.41 3.96 -8.92
CA GLU A 483 -8.79 3.61 -10.29
C GLU A 483 -7.78 4.13 -11.33
N TRP A 484 -7.02 5.18 -11.01
CA TRP A 484 -6.15 5.84 -11.98
C TRP A 484 -5.11 4.91 -12.61
N ARG A 485 -4.97 5.03 -13.93
CA ARG A 485 -3.96 4.36 -14.76
C ARG A 485 -3.30 5.36 -15.69
N PHE A 486 -1.99 5.20 -15.92
CA PHE A 486 -1.33 6.02 -16.92
C PHE A 486 -1.31 5.34 -18.29
N HIS A 487 -1.26 6.16 -19.35
CA HIS A 487 -1.12 5.67 -20.72
C HIS A 487 0.37 5.49 -21.08
N PRO A 488 0.78 4.41 -21.77
CA PRO A 488 2.19 4.15 -22.10
C PRO A 488 2.92 5.34 -22.75
N ASP A 489 2.22 6.07 -23.64
CA ASP A 489 2.78 7.20 -24.39
C ASP A 489 3.08 8.43 -23.52
N GLN A 490 2.58 8.49 -22.27
CA GLN A 490 2.84 9.61 -21.37
C GLN A 490 4.25 9.58 -20.77
N LEU A 491 4.87 8.41 -20.65
CA LEU A 491 6.20 8.24 -20.08
C LEU A 491 7.24 8.22 -21.22
N THR A 492 7.51 9.40 -21.78
CA THR A 492 8.41 9.57 -22.93
C THR A 492 9.88 9.47 -22.55
N GLU A 493 10.74 9.21 -23.55
CA GLU A 493 12.20 9.19 -23.35
C GLU A 493 12.73 10.54 -22.80
N GLU A 494 12.14 11.67 -23.22
CA GLU A 494 12.51 13.01 -22.72
C GLU A 494 12.24 13.15 -21.21
N ILE A 495 11.10 12.66 -20.72
CA ILE A 495 10.76 12.64 -19.29
C ILE A 495 11.75 11.78 -18.51
N VAL A 496 12.06 10.59 -19.04
CA VAL A 496 13.00 9.64 -18.43
C VAL A 496 14.41 10.26 -18.35
N GLU A 497 14.87 10.90 -19.42
CA GLU A 497 16.18 11.58 -19.46
C GLU A 497 16.21 12.78 -18.50
N ARG A 498 15.16 13.60 -18.48
CA ARG A 498 15.05 14.76 -17.56
C ARG A 498 15.13 14.31 -16.10
N LEU A 499 14.41 13.24 -15.74
CA LEU A 499 14.45 12.67 -14.39
C LEU A 499 15.84 12.13 -14.04
N ARG A 500 16.50 11.42 -14.98
CA ARG A 500 17.85 10.94 -14.82
C ARG A 500 18.85 12.08 -14.59
N ASN A 501 18.74 13.15 -15.37
CA ASN A 501 19.62 14.32 -15.26
C ASN A 501 19.48 15.00 -13.89
N LEU A 502 18.25 15.16 -13.38
CA LEU A 502 18.02 15.68 -12.03
C LEU A 502 18.58 14.74 -10.95
N THR A 503 18.40 13.43 -11.11
CA THR A 503 18.91 12.43 -10.19
C THR A 503 20.44 12.49 -10.12
N GLY A 504 21.12 12.63 -11.27
CA GLY A 504 22.57 12.78 -11.34
C GLY A 504 23.07 14.10 -10.76
N LEU A 505 22.37 15.21 -11.06
CA LEU A 505 22.74 16.54 -10.59
C LEU A 505 22.80 16.65 -9.07
N PHE A 506 21.97 15.87 -8.35
CA PHE A 506 21.87 15.91 -6.89
C PHE A 506 22.43 14.66 -6.20
N ASP A 507 23.35 13.94 -6.84
CA ASP A 507 24.05 12.77 -6.30
C ASP A 507 23.11 11.66 -5.77
N ARG A 508 22.01 11.40 -6.51
CA ARG A 508 21.03 10.35 -6.16
C ARG A 508 21.07 9.14 -7.10
N LEU A 509 21.97 9.12 -8.09
CA LEU A 509 22.16 7.93 -8.93
C LEU A 509 22.62 6.73 -8.07
N PRO A 510 22.19 5.52 -8.40
CA PRO A 510 22.68 4.31 -7.74
C PRO A 510 24.21 4.27 -7.81
N ILE A 511 24.86 4.15 -6.66
CA ILE A 511 26.31 3.95 -6.60
C ILE A 511 26.55 2.52 -7.12
N HIS A 512 27.04 2.40 -8.35
CA HIS A 512 27.67 1.16 -8.77
C HIS A 512 28.91 0.98 -7.88
N ARG A 513 28.83 0.14 -6.85
CA ARG A 513 30.05 -0.39 -6.26
C ARG A 513 30.76 -1.12 -7.41
N LEU A 514 31.73 -0.45 -8.01
CA LEU A 514 32.76 -1.14 -8.76
C LEU A 514 33.24 -2.24 -7.80
N HIS A 515 33.13 -3.48 -8.21
CA HIS A 515 33.69 -4.59 -7.47
C HIS A 515 35.12 -4.18 -7.12
N GLU A 516 35.37 -3.90 -5.85
CA GLU A 516 36.72 -3.94 -5.33
C GLU A 516 37.19 -5.37 -5.47
N PRO A 517 38.37 -5.57 -6.08
CA PRO A 517 38.90 -6.88 -6.47
C PRO A 517 39.14 -7.81 -5.28
#